data_ae541bc45f766abd5c983c2c8953aae2
#
_entry.id   ae541bc45f766abd5c983c2c8953aae2
#
_cell.length_a   1.000
_cell.length_b   1.000
_cell.length_c   1.000
_cell.angle_alpha   90.00
_cell.angle_beta   90.00
_cell.angle_gamma   90.00
#
_symmetry.space_group_name_H-M   'P 1'
#
loop_
_entity.id
_entity.type
_entity.pdbx_description
1 polymer ?
#
loop_
_entity_poly.entity_id
_entity_poly.type
_entity_poly.pdbx_seq_one_letter_code
_entity_poly.pdbx_strand_id
1 'polypeptide(L)'
;DTQRCRKVREAIGPDIGFMVDANNAFHSGDAVRLANEIREYDILFFEEPVFADDIPGLRRFRQGTDIPLGTGEHEYTRYGARDLILGEAVDYLQMDVTRCGGITEMLKVIALSQAWNLAFAPHAMEHIHMHLVSAAANGAFLERLFLFEDITAMVFKDAPVPEEGILTIPDKPGLGLELNSEFLR
;
A
#
# COMPACT_ATOMS: atom_id res chain seq x y z
N ASP A 1 0.04 5.10 21.03
CA ASP A 1 0.50 5.24 19.63
C ASP A 1 0.97 6.66 19.31
N THR A 2 0.31 7.72 19.79
CA THR A 2 0.73 9.12 19.60
C THR A 2 2.19 9.37 19.99
N GLN A 3 2.66 8.83 21.14
CA GLN A 3 4.05 8.95 21.56
C GLN A 3 5.02 8.23 20.59
N ARG A 4 4.58 7.12 19.96
CA ARG A 4 5.35 6.40 18.96
C ARG A 4 5.50 7.25 17.70
N CYS A 5 4.42 7.83 17.19
CA CYS A 5 4.44 8.72 16.03
C CYS A 5 5.36 9.93 16.26
N ARG A 6 5.28 10.55 17.44
CA ARG A 6 6.19 11.64 17.82
C ARG A 6 7.66 11.23 17.72
N LYS A 7 8.03 10.10 18.33
CA LYS A 7 9.41 9.60 18.31
C LYS A 7 9.92 9.28 16.91
N VAL A 8 9.06 8.73 16.05
CA VAL A 8 9.42 8.44 14.66
C VAL A 8 9.65 9.75 13.92
N ARG A 9 8.72 10.71 14.01
CA ARG A 9 8.89 12.01 13.35
C ARG A 9 10.13 12.76 13.82
N GLU A 10 10.42 12.74 15.14
CA GLU A 10 11.67 13.31 15.69
C GLU A 10 12.93 12.64 15.10
N ALA A 11 12.88 11.33 14.84
CA ALA A 11 14.03 10.57 14.32
C ALA A 11 14.24 10.76 12.81
N ILE A 12 13.17 10.78 12.01
CA ILE A 12 13.27 10.87 10.54
C ILE A 12 13.35 12.31 10.01
N GLY A 13 13.05 13.30 10.84
CA GLY A 13 13.03 14.71 10.44
C GLY A 13 11.77 15.09 9.63
N PRO A 14 11.65 16.36 9.20
CA PRO A 14 10.43 16.86 8.54
C PRO A 14 10.30 16.44 7.08
N ASP A 15 11.39 16.09 6.40
CA ASP A 15 11.42 15.92 4.94
C ASP A 15 11.08 14.50 4.48
N ILE A 16 11.03 13.53 5.40
CA ILE A 16 10.71 12.13 5.08
C ILE A 16 9.20 11.91 5.21
N GLY A 17 8.57 11.39 4.15
CA GLY A 17 7.16 10.98 4.20
C GLY A 17 6.94 9.94 5.31
N PHE A 18 5.92 10.13 6.12
CA PHE A 18 5.61 9.25 7.25
C PHE A 18 4.21 8.67 7.08
N MET A 19 4.12 7.37 6.95
CA MET A 19 2.88 6.61 6.90
C MET A 19 2.73 5.81 8.19
N VAL A 20 1.50 5.51 8.56
CA VAL A 20 1.17 4.65 9.70
C VAL A 20 0.20 3.58 9.27
N ASP A 21 0.41 2.36 9.73
CA ASP A 21 -0.46 1.23 9.48
C ASP A 21 -1.02 0.69 10.82
N ALA A 22 -2.33 0.48 10.87
CA ALA A 22 -3.00 -0.09 12.04
C ALA A 22 -3.43 -1.55 11.83
N ASN A 23 -3.28 -2.11 10.65
CA ASN A 23 -3.67 -3.49 10.35
C ASN A 23 -5.04 -3.84 10.95
N ASN A 24 -6.06 -3.05 10.62
CA ASN A 24 -7.46 -3.26 11.03
C ASN A 24 -7.75 -3.16 12.55
N ALA A 25 -6.89 -2.49 13.32
CA ALA A 25 -6.91 -2.59 14.79
C ALA A 25 -8.02 -1.81 15.48
N PHE A 26 -8.65 -0.80 14.85
CA PHE A 26 -9.55 0.13 15.54
C PHE A 26 -11.00 0.03 15.07
N HIS A 27 -11.90 0.41 15.97
CA HIS A 27 -13.22 0.87 15.55
C HIS A 27 -13.14 2.30 14.99
N SER A 28 -14.02 2.67 14.08
CA SER A 28 -13.94 3.93 13.33
C SER A 28 -13.84 5.18 14.21
N GLY A 29 -14.53 5.20 15.36
CA GLY A 29 -14.47 6.32 16.30
C GLY A 29 -13.10 6.47 16.98
N ASP A 30 -12.45 5.35 17.32
CA ASP A 30 -11.11 5.33 17.92
C ASP A 30 -10.06 5.69 16.91
N ALA A 31 -10.19 5.17 15.68
CA ALA A 31 -9.33 5.50 14.56
C ALA A 31 -9.33 7.01 14.26
N VAL A 32 -10.51 7.64 14.20
CA VAL A 32 -10.64 9.09 13.99
C VAL A 32 -9.98 9.87 15.13
N ARG A 33 -10.17 9.45 16.40
CA ARG A 33 -9.51 10.13 17.52
C ARG A 33 -8.00 10.06 17.40
N LEU A 34 -7.45 8.88 17.18
CA LEU A 34 -6.00 8.70 17.01
C LEU A 34 -5.48 9.52 15.83
N ALA A 35 -6.13 9.47 14.67
CA ALA A 35 -5.75 10.25 13.50
C ALA A 35 -5.66 11.76 13.82
N ASN A 36 -6.65 12.31 14.51
CA ASN A 36 -6.65 13.72 14.91
C ASN A 36 -5.57 14.05 15.97
N GLU A 37 -5.17 13.10 16.82
CA GLU A 37 -4.06 13.26 17.75
C GLU A 37 -2.69 13.25 17.07
N ILE A 38 -2.53 12.46 15.98
CA ILE A 38 -1.23 12.30 15.30
C ILE A 38 -1.05 13.21 14.09
N ARG A 39 -2.08 13.97 13.67
CA ARG A 39 -2.03 14.82 12.47
C ARG A 39 -0.91 15.86 12.50
N GLU A 40 -0.50 16.33 13.69
CA GLU A 40 0.61 17.27 13.87
C GLU A 40 1.96 16.70 13.43
N TYR A 41 2.07 15.37 13.27
CA TYR A 41 3.28 14.69 12.82
C TYR A 41 3.36 14.51 11.30
N ASP A 42 2.52 15.21 10.54
CA ASP A 42 2.50 15.21 9.08
C ASP A 42 2.46 13.79 8.49
N ILE A 43 1.37 13.08 8.81
CA ILE A 43 1.12 11.71 8.35
C ILE A 43 0.63 11.76 6.90
N LEU A 44 1.34 11.11 6.00
CA LEU A 44 1.05 11.09 4.57
C LEU A 44 -0.23 10.33 4.25
N PHE A 45 -0.42 9.15 4.87
CA PHE A 45 -1.68 8.42 4.92
C PHE A 45 -1.71 7.46 6.11
N PHE A 46 -2.90 7.06 6.50
CA PHE A 46 -3.16 6.08 7.54
C PHE A 46 -3.74 4.83 6.89
N GLU A 47 -2.99 3.73 6.96
CA GLU A 47 -3.34 2.44 6.39
C GLU A 47 -4.20 1.62 7.33
N GLU A 48 -5.24 1.00 6.79
CA GLU A 48 -6.15 0.08 7.46
C GLU A 48 -6.52 0.47 8.92
N PRO A 49 -6.98 1.71 9.16
CA PRO A 49 -7.34 2.12 10.51
C PRO A 49 -8.52 1.33 11.09
N VAL A 50 -9.39 0.82 10.22
CA VAL A 50 -10.63 0.12 10.54
C VAL A 50 -10.67 -1.20 9.78
N PHE A 51 -11.41 -2.19 10.29
CA PHE A 51 -11.56 -3.49 9.65
C PHE A 51 -11.95 -3.36 8.17
N ALA A 52 -11.26 -4.09 7.29
CA ALA A 52 -11.33 -3.91 5.86
C ALA A 52 -12.75 -4.08 5.28
N ASP A 53 -13.55 -5.00 5.83
CA ASP A 53 -14.94 -5.23 5.40
C ASP A 53 -15.93 -4.15 5.90
N ASP A 54 -15.50 -3.26 6.82
CA ASP A 54 -16.34 -2.18 7.35
C ASP A 54 -16.25 -0.91 6.48
N ILE A 55 -16.72 -0.99 5.24
CA ILE A 55 -16.74 0.16 4.31
C ILE A 55 -17.40 1.41 4.94
N PRO A 56 -18.53 1.32 5.65
CA PRO A 56 -19.08 2.48 6.36
C PRO A 56 -18.14 3.06 7.43
N GLY A 57 -17.41 2.21 8.13
CA GLY A 57 -16.41 2.60 9.12
C GLY A 57 -15.20 3.30 8.50
N LEU A 58 -14.68 2.77 7.38
CA LEU A 58 -13.61 3.39 6.59
C LEU A 58 -14.05 4.76 6.03
N ARG A 59 -15.24 4.87 5.47
CA ARG A 59 -15.83 6.15 5.06
C ARG A 59 -15.92 7.14 6.22
N ARG A 60 -16.37 6.69 7.39
CA ARG A 60 -16.44 7.53 8.59
C ARG A 60 -15.07 8.03 9.02
N PHE A 61 -14.05 7.18 8.93
CA PHE A 61 -12.67 7.59 9.18
C PHE A 61 -12.26 8.71 8.21
N ARG A 62 -12.39 8.48 6.91
CA ARG A 62 -12.05 9.44 5.85
C ARG A 62 -12.75 10.80 6.01
N GLN A 63 -13.99 10.81 6.49
CA GLN A 63 -14.75 12.04 6.75
C GLN A 63 -14.41 12.72 8.09
N GLY A 64 -13.76 12.00 9.01
CA GLY A 64 -13.50 12.44 10.37
C GLY A 64 -12.10 13.02 10.62
N THR A 65 -11.22 12.98 9.61
CA THR A 65 -9.84 13.47 9.69
C THR A 65 -9.36 13.98 8.35
N ASP A 66 -8.30 14.81 8.35
CA ASP A 66 -7.61 15.27 7.14
C ASP A 66 -6.49 14.32 6.69
N ILE A 67 -6.18 13.27 7.48
CA ILE A 67 -5.19 12.25 7.09
C ILE A 67 -5.82 11.34 6.04
N PRO A 68 -5.21 11.21 4.84
CA PRO A 68 -5.69 10.32 3.79
C PRO A 68 -5.76 8.87 4.25
N LEU A 69 -6.72 8.12 3.70
CA LEU A 69 -6.95 6.71 3.98
C LEU A 69 -6.28 5.82 2.94
N GLY A 70 -5.37 4.93 3.39
CA GLY A 70 -4.85 3.82 2.62
C GLY A 70 -5.60 2.53 2.95
N THR A 71 -6.03 1.76 1.95
CA THR A 71 -6.62 0.43 2.14
C THR A 71 -6.77 -0.32 0.82
N GLY A 72 -7.02 -1.62 0.88
CA GLY A 72 -7.32 -2.44 -0.29
C GLY A 72 -6.61 -3.78 -0.35
N GLU A 73 -5.64 -4.04 0.51
CA GLU A 73 -4.85 -5.28 0.48
C GLU A 73 -5.70 -6.55 0.71
N HIS A 74 -6.80 -6.43 1.44
CA HIS A 74 -7.74 -7.51 1.69
C HIS A 74 -8.75 -7.73 0.56
N GLU A 75 -8.78 -6.84 -0.44
CA GLU A 75 -9.76 -6.89 -1.50
C GLU A 75 -9.41 -7.90 -2.60
N TYR A 76 -10.44 -8.54 -3.12
CA TYR A 76 -10.34 -9.46 -4.24
C TYR A 76 -10.99 -8.85 -5.48
N THR A 77 -10.28 -8.93 -6.61
CA THR A 77 -10.74 -8.46 -7.92
C THR A 77 -11.07 -6.96 -7.99
N ARG A 78 -11.31 -6.44 -9.19
CA ARG A 78 -11.79 -5.06 -9.39
C ARG A 78 -13.12 -4.76 -8.71
N TYR A 79 -13.87 -5.78 -8.31
CA TYR A 79 -15.18 -5.56 -7.67
C TYR A 79 -15.02 -5.08 -6.23
N GLY A 80 -14.05 -5.58 -5.48
CA GLY A 80 -13.69 -5.04 -4.17
C GLY A 80 -13.18 -3.60 -4.28
N ALA A 81 -12.29 -3.32 -5.23
CA ALA A 81 -11.86 -1.94 -5.52
C ALA A 81 -13.04 -1.01 -5.82
N ARG A 82 -13.99 -1.47 -6.67
CA ARG A 82 -15.22 -0.71 -6.98
C ARG A 82 -16.01 -0.39 -5.72
N ASP A 83 -16.17 -1.37 -4.83
CA ASP A 83 -17.01 -1.22 -3.64
C ASP A 83 -16.38 -0.23 -2.63
N LEU A 84 -15.06 -0.27 -2.45
CA LEU A 84 -14.30 0.76 -1.70
C LEU A 84 -14.49 2.16 -2.30
N ILE A 85 -14.34 2.29 -3.62
CA ILE A 85 -14.46 3.56 -4.33
C ILE A 85 -15.87 4.12 -4.22
N LEU A 86 -16.90 3.32 -4.51
CA LEU A 86 -18.32 3.75 -4.41
C LEU A 86 -18.73 4.03 -2.96
N GLY A 87 -18.10 3.35 -2.00
CA GLY A 87 -18.26 3.62 -0.58
C GLY A 87 -17.56 4.90 -0.09
N GLU A 88 -16.81 5.59 -0.95
CA GLU A 88 -15.96 6.74 -0.57
C GLU A 88 -14.99 6.38 0.56
N ALA A 89 -14.44 5.16 0.53
CA ALA A 89 -13.72 4.53 1.62
C ALA A 89 -12.23 4.33 1.31
N VAL A 90 -11.65 5.13 0.41
CA VAL A 90 -10.23 5.02 0.03
C VAL A 90 -9.71 6.31 -0.61
N ASP A 91 -8.45 6.66 -0.33
CA ASP A 91 -7.66 7.71 -1.00
C ASP A 91 -6.44 7.10 -1.71
N TYR A 92 -5.74 6.18 -1.05
CA TYR A 92 -4.65 5.37 -1.60
C TYR A 92 -5.11 3.93 -1.74
N LEU A 93 -5.31 3.48 -2.99
CA LEU A 93 -5.74 2.11 -3.25
C LEU A 93 -4.55 1.15 -3.20
N GLN A 94 -4.57 0.23 -2.22
CA GLN A 94 -3.45 -0.64 -1.87
C GLN A 94 -3.70 -2.12 -2.20
N MET A 95 -4.37 -2.41 -3.30
CA MET A 95 -4.62 -3.80 -3.69
C MET A 95 -3.32 -4.56 -3.99
N ASP A 96 -3.33 -5.85 -3.65
CA ASP A 96 -2.21 -6.76 -3.87
C ASP A 96 -2.44 -7.65 -5.10
N VAL A 97 -1.48 -7.68 -6.03
CA VAL A 97 -1.55 -8.48 -7.25
C VAL A 97 -1.70 -9.99 -6.99
N THR A 98 -1.16 -10.48 -5.87
CA THR A 98 -1.23 -11.89 -5.49
C THR A 98 -2.56 -12.28 -4.89
N ARG A 99 -3.34 -11.29 -4.42
CA ARG A 99 -4.68 -11.48 -3.82
C ARG A 99 -5.80 -11.13 -4.80
N CYS A 100 -5.67 -10.06 -5.57
CA CYS A 100 -6.75 -9.55 -6.41
C CYS A 100 -7.03 -10.37 -7.68
N GLY A 101 -6.20 -11.36 -8.01
CA GLY A 101 -6.40 -12.22 -9.20
C GLY A 101 -5.33 -12.05 -10.28
N GLY A 102 -4.16 -11.54 -9.93
CA GLY A 102 -2.99 -11.44 -10.79
C GLY A 102 -2.92 -10.15 -11.61
N ILE A 103 -1.89 -10.06 -12.46
CA ILE A 103 -1.56 -8.87 -13.25
C ILE A 103 -2.74 -8.41 -14.13
N THR A 104 -3.40 -9.35 -14.81
CA THR A 104 -4.53 -9.03 -15.71
C THR A 104 -5.69 -8.35 -14.97
N GLU A 105 -5.96 -8.78 -13.74
CA GLU A 105 -7.01 -8.16 -12.93
C GLU A 105 -6.54 -6.83 -12.34
N MET A 106 -5.27 -6.76 -11.89
CA MET A 106 -4.70 -5.52 -11.37
C MET A 106 -4.68 -4.39 -12.41
N LEU A 107 -4.45 -4.66 -13.68
CA LEU A 107 -4.55 -3.65 -14.75
C LEU A 107 -5.96 -3.04 -14.84
N LYS A 108 -7.01 -3.81 -14.55
CA LYS A 108 -8.39 -3.30 -14.49
C LYS A 108 -8.63 -2.47 -13.24
N VAL A 109 -8.02 -2.87 -12.12
CA VAL A 109 -8.04 -2.09 -10.86
C VAL A 109 -7.37 -0.73 -11.07
N ILE A 110 -6.20 -0.71 -11.70
CA ILE A 110 -5.47 0.53 -12.04
C ILE A 110 -6.33 1.44 -12.94
N ALA A 111 -6.91 0.89 -14.01
CA ALA A 111 -7.78 1.66 -14.90
C ALA A 111 -9.00 2.22 -14.15
N LEU A 112 -9.57 1.45 -13.23
CA LEU A 112 -10.67 1.90 -12.38
C LEU A 112 -10.23 3.02 -11.45
N SER A 113 -9.10 2.88 -10.73
CA SER A 113 -8.59 3.92 -9.82
C SER A 113 -8.25 5.23 -10.56
N GLN A 114 -7.71 5.13 -11.79
CA GLN A 114 -7.46 6.29 -12.65
C GLN A 114 -8.74 7.06 -12.97
N ALA A 115 -9.84 6.36 -13.28
CA ALA A 115 -11.12 6.98 -13.60
C ALA A 115 -11.70 7.80 -12.43
N TRP A 116 -11.31 7.49 -11.19
CA TRP A 116 -11.68 8.23 -9.97
C TRP A 116 -10.58 9.14 -9.41
N ASN A 117 -9.47 9.31 -10.13
CA ASN A 117 -8.31 10.10 -9.70
C ASN A 117 -7.74 9.68 -8.33
N LEU A 118 -7.78 8.39 -8.01
CA LEU A 118 -7.21 7.84 -6.80
C LEU A 118 -5.73 7.50 -7.00
N ALA A 119 -4.93 7.65 -5.96
CA ALA A 119 -3.55 7.18 -5.95
C ALA A 119 -3.51 5.65 -5.92
N PHE A 120 -2.59 5.04 -6.68
CA PHE A 120 -2.33 3.61 -6.67
C PHE A 120 -0.99 3.34 -5.97
N ALA A 121 -1.05 2.69 -4.80
CA ALA A 121 0.09 2.38 -3.95
C ALA A 121 -0.04 0.93 -3.44
N PRO A 122 0.21 -0.10 -4.28
CA PRO A 122 -0.13 -1.48 -3.99
C PRO A 122 0.65 -2.03 -2.80
N HIS A 123 -0.02 -2.95 -2.06
CA HIS A 123 0.51 -3.66 -0.91
C HIS A 123 1.63 -4.63 -1.30
N ALA A 124 2.76 -4.59 -0.60
CA ALA A 124 3.86 -5.56 -0.70
C ALA A 124 4.30 -5.89 -2.15
N MET A 125 4.85 -7.09 -2.36
CA MET A 125 5.18 -7.66 -3.66
C MET A 125 5.87 -6.69 -4.63
N GLU A 126 6.78 -5.87 -4.11
CA GLU A 126 7.45 -4.79 -4.84
C GLU A 126 8.06 -5.22 -6.16
N HIS A 127 8.60 -6.45 -6.24
CA HIS A 127 9.23 -7.00 -7.44
C HIS A 127 8.24 -7.33 -8.58
N ILE A 128 6.95 -7.44 -8.28
CA ILE A 128 5.90 -7.55 -9.29
C ILE A 128 5.26 -6.19 -9.52
N HIS A 129 4.98 -5.49 -8.43
CA HIS A 129 4.29 -4.20 -8.46
C HIS A 129 5.12 -3.08 -9.12
N MET A 130 6.47 -3.16 -9.13
CA MET A 130 7.29 -2.16 -9.80
C MET A 130 6.93 -1.96 -11.27
N HIS A 131 6.56 -3.04 -11.98
CA HIS A 131 6.12 -2.97 -13.38
C HIS A 131 4.76 -2.26 -13.51
N LEU A 132 3.87 -2.53 -12.58
CA LEU A 132 2.49 -2.01 -12.57
C LEU A 132 2.45 -0.54 -12.16
N VAL A 133 3.17 -0.17 -11.09
CA VAL A 133 3.25 1.22 -10.61
C VAL A 133 3.94 2.11 -11.65
N SER A 134 5.04 1.64 -12.26
CA SER A 134 5.75 2.42 -13.29
C SER A 134 4.93 2.62 -14.57
N ALA A 135 4.01 1.71 -14.88
CA ALA A 135 3.12 1.82 -16.04
C ALA A 135 1.84 2.63 -15.72
N ALA A 136 1.52 2.85 -14.46
CA ALA A 136 0.30 3.51 -14.02
C ALA A 136 0.51 5.03 -13.94
N ALA A 137 -0.31 5.81 -14.65
CA ALA A 137 -0.23 7.28 -14.58
C ALA A 137 -0.54 7.84 -13.18
N ASN A 138 -1.24 7.07 -12.33
CA ASN A 138 -1.56 7.37 -10.94
C ASN A 138 -0.76 6.54 -9.93
N GLY A 139 0.30 5.86 -10.37
CA GLY A 139 1.22 5.14 -9.50
C GLY A 139 1.93 6.10 -8.54
N ALA A 140 1.85 5.82 -7.23
CA ALA A 140 2.39 6.69 -6.19
C ALA A 140 3.65 6.10 -5.54
N PHE A 141 3.53 4.94 -4.91
CA PHE A 141 4.60 4.32 -4.14
C PHE A 141 4.66 2.82 -4.41
N LEU A 142 5.82 2.22 -4.11
CA LEU A 142 5.98 0.79 -3.90
C LEU A 142 6.17 0.55 -2.40
N GLU A 143 5.41 -0.34 -1.84
CA GLU A 143 5.63 -0.81 -0.50
C GLU A 143 6.67 -1.92 -0.51
N ARG A 144 7.68 -1.79 0.37
CA ARG A 144 8.67 -2.82 0.63
C ARG A 144 8.65 -3.22 2.09
N LEU A 145 8.27 -4.47 2.34
CA LEU A 145 8.24 -5.03 3.69
C LEU A 145 9.62 -5.59 4.06
N PHE A 146 10.28 -4.96 5.02
CA PHE A 146 11.55 -5.42 5.56
C PHE A 146 11.53 -6.90 5.99
N LEU A 147 10.39 -7.36 6.51
CA LEU A 147 10.20 -8.75 6.93
C LEU A 147 10.32 -9.78 5.79
N PHE A 148 10.16 -9.36 4.54
CA PHE A 148 10.20 -10.25 3.38
C PHE A 148 11.54 -10.22 2.64
N GLU A 149 12.50 -9.41 3.05
CA GLU A 149 13.80 -9.29 2.36
C GLU A 149 14.53 -10.63 2.30
N ASP A 150 14.65 -11.33 3.43
CA ASP A 150 15.33 -12.62 3.49
C ASP A 150 14.61 -13.67 2.64
N ILE A 151 13.28 -13.70 2.68
CA ILE A 151 12.46 -14.63 1.89
C ILE A 151 12.64 -14.33 0.40
N THR A 152 12.59 -13.08 0.01
CA THR A 152 12.80 -12.66 -1.38
C THR A 152 14.17 -13.10 -1.90
N ALA A 153 15.24 -12.88 -1.10
CA ALA A 153 16.59 -13.30 -1.44
C ALA A 153 16.76 -14.83 -1.52
N MET A 154 15.97 -15.60 -0.77
CA MET A 154 15.95 -17.06 -0.88
C MET A 154 15.18 -17.56 -2.12
N VAL A 155 14.06 -16.91 -2.44
CA VAL A 155 13.15 -17.34 -3.52
C VAL A 155 13.64 -16.92 -4.89
N PHE A 156 14.22 -15.74 -5.01
CA PHE A 156 14.68 -15.18 -6.29
C PHE A 156 16.20 -15.01 -6.30
N LYS A 157 16.81 -15.39 -7.42
CA LYS A 157 18.20 -15.06 -7.70
C LYS A 157 18.28 -13.63 -8.22
N ASP A 158 19.23 -12.86 -7.69
CA ASP A 158 19.51 -11.50 -8.15
C ASP A 158 18.27 -10.60 -8.25
N ALA A 159 17.34 -10.71 -7.28
CA ALA A 159 16.21 -9.81 -7.20
C ALA A 159 16.70 -8.36 -7.03
N PRO A 160 16.11 -7.38 -7.75
CA PRO A 160 16.51 -5.99 -7.60
C PRO A 160 16.33 -5.53 -6.14
N VAL A 161 17.30 -4.78 -5.65
CA VAL A 161 17.21 -4.10 -4.35
C VAL A 161 17.13 -2.59 -4.58
N PRO A 162 16.40 -1.84 -3.73
CA PRO A 162 16.33 -0.40 -3.87
C PRO A 162 17.70 0.25 -3.61
N GLU A 163 18.05 1.21 -4.47
CA GLU A 163 19.18 2.11 -4.29
C GLU A 163 18.64 3.53 -4.11
N GLU A 164 19.00 4.21 -3.03
CA GLU A 164 18.53 5.56 -2.70
C GLU A 164 16.98 5.72 -2.78
N GLY A 165 16.24 4.68 -2.35
CA GLY A 165 14.78 4.66 -2.38
C GLY A 165 14.15 4.36 -3.75
N ILE A 166 14.94 4.03 -4.75
CA ILE A 166 14.49 3.72 -6.11
C ILE A 166 14.72 2.23 -6.43
N LEU A 167 13.67 1.55 -6.86
CA LEU A 167 13.74 0.18 -7.37
C LEU A 167 13.75 0.22 -8.91
N THR A 168 14.85 -0.23 -9.51
CA THR A 168 15.01 -0.24 -10.98
C THR A 168 14.45 -1.52 -11.58
N ILE A 169 13.60 -1.37 -12.60
CA ILE A 169 13.03 -2.50 -13.34
C ILE A 169 14.15 -3.18 -14.15
N PRO A 170 14.36 -4.52 -14.01
CA PRO A 170 15.36 -5.25 -14.80
C PRO A 170 15.03 -5.23 -16.30
N ASP A 171 16.03 -5.00 -17.12
CA ASP A 171 15.94 -5.15 -18.58
C ASP A 171 16.10 -6.64 -18.98
N LYS A 172 15.11 -7.46 -18.59
CA LYS A 172 15.05 -8.91 -18.83
C LYS A 172 13.62 -9.30 -19.22
N PRO A 173 13.43 -10.41 -19.96
CA PRO A 173 12.09 -10.90 -20.32
C PRO A 173 11.19 -11.18 -19.08
N GLY A 174 9.88 -11.00 -19.25
CA GLY A 174 8.87 -11.24 -18.21
C GLY A 174 8.97 -10.24 -17.05
N LEU A 175 8.97 -10.73 -15.82
CA LEU A 175 9.16 -9.90 -14.63
C LEU A 175 10.63 -9.56 -14.34
N GLY A 176 11.57 -10.09 -15.17
CA GLY A 176 12.99 -9.94 -14.92
C GLY A 176 13.52 -10.70 -13.69
N LEU A 177 12.71 -11.59 -13.12
CA LEU A 177 13.03 -12.39 -11.93
C LEU A 177 13.36 -13.82 -12.33
N GLU A 178 14.35 -14.42 -11.68
CA GLU A 178 14.70 -15.83 -11.80
C GLU A 178 14.45 -16.56 -10.48
N LEU A 179 13.67 -17.64 -10.52
CA LEU A 179 13.42 -18.44 -9.33
C LEU A 179 14.67 -19.24 -8.92
N ASN A 180 14.96 -19.27 -7.64
CA ASN A 180 16.02 -20.10 -7.07
C ASN A 180 15.53 -21.54 -6.94
N SER A 181 15.80 -22.34 -7.98
CA SER A 181 15.37 -23.75 -8.05
C SER A 181 16.02 -24.65 -6.97
N GLU A 182 17.12 -24.24 -6.35
CA GLU A 182 17.75 -25.00 -5.26
C GLU A 182 16.97 -24.81 -3.95
N PHE A 183 16.46 -23.63 -3.69
CA PHE A 183 15.62 -23.35 -2.52
C PHE A 183 14.22 -23.96 -2.66
N LEU A 184 13.68 -24.03 -3.86
CA LEU A 184 12.32 -24.52 -4.13
C LEU A 184 12.19 -26.06 -4.21
N ARG A 185 13.27 -26.81 -3.99
CA ARG A 185 13.28 -28.29 -3.91
C ARG A 185 13.16 -28.78 -2.49
#